data_39ec07fe52bd32be838023101dcfa5d3
#
_entry.id   39ec07fe52bd32be838023101dcfa5d3
#
_cell.length_a   1.000
_cell.length_b   1.000
_cell.length_c   1.000
_cell.angle_alpha   90.00
_cell.angle_beta   90.00
_cell.angle_gamma   90.00
#
_symmetry.space_group_name_H-M   'P 1'
#
loop_
_entity.id
_entity.type
_entity.pdbx_description
1 polymer ?
#
loop_
_entity_poly.entity_id
_entity_poly.type
_entity_poly.pdbx_seq_one_letter_code
_entity_poly.pdbx_strand_id
1 'polypeptide(L)'
;VSAFGTTTYAIAPAPSNVPATIKECWDLDRLDDLAKVSDFLVIAAPVLDTTRNSIDARRIAMMPKGSYIIVISRGEIVDEDAMCDALESGHLAGAALDATAVEPLADDSRLWMLPNVILTPHSSALTPELYEMRRQAFKSNLHRFAAGVELQNICNKTAGF
;
A
#
# COMPACT_ATOMS: atom_id res chain seq x y z
N VAL A 1 14.68 1.04 1.40
CA VAL A 1 14.67 1.97 2.55
C VAL A 1 15.80 1.69 3.53
N SER A 2 16.09 0.44 3.90
CA SER A 2 17.17 0.09 4.85
C SER A 2 18.55 0.62 4.46
N ALA A 3 18.86 0.74 3.15
CA ALA A 3 20.10 1.33 2.65
C ALA A 3 20.28 2.81 3.04
N PHE A 4 19.22 3.49 3.47
CA PHE A 4 19.25 4.87 3.95
C PHE A 4 19.33 4.98 5.47
N GLY A 5 19.63 3.88 6.16
CA GLY A 5 19.76 3.85 7.62
C GLY A 5 18.42 3.92 8.37
N THR A 6 17.30 3.66 7.70
CA THR A 6 15.97 3.67 8.34
C THR A 6 15.73 2.39 9.12
N THR A 7 14.99 2.47 10.23
CA THR A 7 14.43 1.31 10.91
C THR A 7 13.11 0.95 10.26
N THR A 8 12.98 -0.28 9.79
CA THR A 8 11.77 -0.74 9.07
C THR A 8 10.99 -1.73 9.92
N TYR A 9 9.71 -1.46 10.11
CA TYR A 9 8.72 -2.35 10.68
C TYR A 9 7.75 -2.78 9.58
N ALA A 10 7.12 -3.93 9.72
CA ALA A 10 6.14 -4.41 8.76
C ALA A 10 4.93 -5.04 9.45
N ILE A 11 3.81 -5.04 8.74
CA ILE A 11 2.66 -5.89 9.03
C ILE A 11 2.44 -6.80 7.83
N ALA A 12 2.34 -8.10 8.07
CA ALA A 12 2.02 -9.08 7.05
C ALA A 12 1.18 -10.24 7.64
N PRO A 13 0.21 -10.80 6.90
CA PRO A 13 -0.70 -11.82 7.39
C PRO A 13 -0.04 -13.19 7.64
N ALA A 14 1.18 -13.39 7.18
CA ALA A 14 1.97 -14.61 7.43
C ALA A 14 3.46 -14.29 7.27
N PRO A 15 4.16 -13.93 8.34
CA PRO A 15 5.55 -13.45 8.26
C PRO A 15 6.58 -14.59 8.08
N SER A 16 6.31 -15.56 7.19
CA SER A 16 7.17 -16.75 7.02
C SER A 16 8.51 -16.48 6.31
N ASN A 17 8.66 -15.36 5.62
CA ASN A 17 9.88 -14.98 4.88
C ASN A 17 10.20 -13.49 5.06
N VAL A 18 10.29 -13.03 6.29
CA VAL A 18 10.61 -11.62 6.58
C VAL A 18 12.08 -11.35 6.27
N PRO A 19 12.41 -10.40 5.40
CA PRO A 19 13.80 -10.01 5.15
C PRO A 19 14.51 -9.58 6.44
N ALA A 20 15.79 -9.93 6.59
CA ALA A 20 16.60 -9.57 7.75
C ALA A 20 16.74 -8.04 7.97
N THR A 21 16.36 -7.24 6.98
CA THR A 21 16.31 -5.77 7.05
C THR A 21 15.08 -5.22 7.78
N ILE A 22 14.07 -6.06 8.03
CA ILE A 22 12.90 -5.71 8.83
C ILE A 22 13.20 -5.97 10.28
N LYS A 23 13.10 -4.95 11.11
CA LYS A 23 13.38 -5.07 12.55
C LYS A 23 12.37 -5.97 13.25
N GLU A 24 11.09 -5.74 12.98
CA GLU A 24 9.98 -6.56 13.48
C GLU A 24 8.87 -6.62 12.44
N CYS A 25 8.24 -7.79 12.31
CA CYS A 25 7.06 -8.00 11.52
C CYS A 25 5.93 -8.44 12.43
N TRP A 26 4.81 -7.75 12.37
CA TRP A 26 3.64 -7.93 13.24
C TRP A 26 2.42 -8.41 12.46
N ASP A 27 1.44 -8.92 13.16
CA ASP A 27 0.13 -9.20 12.63
C ASP A 27 -0.73 -7.91 12.54
N LEU A 28 -1.85 -7.98 11.85
CA LEU A 28 -2.72 -6.83 11.57
C LEU A 28 -3.33 -6.19 12.84
N ASP A 29 -3.47 -6.94 13.92
CA ASP A 29 -3.95 -6.46 15.22
C ASP A 29 -3.01 -5.42 15.86
N ARG A 30 -1.73 -5.38 15.43
CA ARG A 30 -0.72 -4.42 15.86
C ARG A 30 -0.61 -3.17 14.96
N LEU A 31 -1.62 -2.90 14.13
CA LEU A 31 -1.62 -1.75 13.23
C LEU A 31 -1.54 -0.40 13.96
N ASP A 32 -2.09 -0.31 15.18
CA ASP A 32 -1.98 0.87 16.04
C ASP A 32 -0.52 1.11 16.48
N ASP A 33 0.23 0.05 16.76
CA ASP A 33 1.64 0.17 17.13
C ASP A 33 2.49 0.59 15.94
N LEU A 34 2.19 0.06 14.73
CA LEU A 34 2.84 0.50 13.51
C LEU A 34 2.59 2.00 13.26
N ALA A 35 1.35 2.46 13.39
CA ALA A 35 1.02 3.87 13.20
C ALA A 35 1.84 4.78 14.12
N LYS A 36 1.96 4.44 15.42
CA LYS A 36 2.68 5.24 16.42
C LYS A 36 4.18 5.40 16.15
N VAL A 37 4.80 4.45 15.44
CA VAL A 37 6.26 4.46 15.21
C VAL A 37 6.65 4.85 13.78
N SER A 38 5.66 5.13 12.92
CA SER A 38 5.90 5.37 11.50
C SER A 38 6.09 6.84 11.20
N ASP A 39 7.33 7.26 10.91
CA ASP A 39 7.59 8.54 10.25
C ASP A 39 7.14 8.51 8.78
N PHE A 40 7.24 7.34 8.14
CA PHE A 40 6.76 7.06 6.78
C PHE A 40 5.92 5.79 6.80
N LEU A 41 4.61 5.92 6.65
CA LEU A 41 3.69 4.79 6.56
C LEU A 41 3.45 4.44 5.09
N VAL A 42 3.94 3.27 4.66
CA VAL A 42 3.78 2.79 3.27
C VAL A 42 2.68 1.75 3.19
N ILE A 43 1.67 2.03 2.39
CA ILE A 43 0.52 1.15 2.16
C ILE A 43 0.77 0.32 0.90
N ALA A 44 1.09 -0.97 1.09
CA ALA A 44 1.34 -1.95 0.04
C ALA A 44 0.42 -3.19 0.12
N ALA A 45 -0.52 -3.19 1.06
CA ALA A 45 -1.47 -4.28 1.29
C ALA A 45 -2.57 -4.33 0.22
N PRO A 46 -3.18 -5.50 -0.06
CA PRO A 46 -4.41 -5.57 -0.85
C PRO A 46 -5.60 -5.01 -0.07
N VAL A 47 -6.65 -4.60 -0.79
CA VAL A 47 -7.94 -4.28 -0.17
C VAL A 47 -8.68 -5.57 0.18
N LEU A 48 -8.93 -5.74 1.45
CA LEU A 48 -9.73 -6.81 2.05
C LEU A 48 -10.73 -6.16 3.02
N ASP A 49 -11.72 -6.90 3.49
CA ASP A 49 -12.64 -6.39 4.51
C ASP A 49 -11.90 -5.93 5.79
N THR A 50 -10.77 -6.56 6.10
CA THR A 50 -9.93 -6.23 7.26
C THR A 50 -8.97 -5.06 7.04
N THR A 51 -8.69 -4.69 5.78
CA THR A 51 -7.75 -3.60 5.46
C THR A 51 -8.45 -2.36 4.93
N ARG A 52 -9.68 -2.45 4.44
CA ARG A 52 -10.48 -1.32 3.98
C ARG A 52 -10.68 -0.31 5.13
N ASN A 53 -10.39 0.97 4.86
CA ASN A 53 -10.44 2.05 5.85
C ASN A 53 -9.67 1.73 7.15
N SER A 54 -8.67 0.85 7.08
CA SER A 54 -7.92 0.49 8.29
C SER A 54 -7.00 1.62 8.76
N ILE A 55 -6.60 2.54 7.89
CA ILE A 55 -5.88 3.76 8.26
C ILE A 55 -6.92 4.89 8.38
N ASP A 56 -7.64 4.86 9.47
CA ASP A 56 -8.70 5.80 9.82
C ASP A 56 -8.17 7.08 10.50
N ALA A 57 -9.06 8.04 10.78
CA ALA A 57 -8.73 9.29 11.46
C ALA A 57 -8.00 9.06 12.80
N ARG A 58 -8.38 8.02 13.55
CA ARG A 58 -7.79 7.68 14.83
C ARG A 58 -6.33 7.23 14.67
N ARG A 59 -6.04 6.38 13.67
CA ARG A 59 -4.68 5.90 13.40
C ARG A 59 -3.80 6.99 12.80
N ILE A 60 -4.36 7.83 11.95
CA ILE A 60 -3.66 9.02 11.43
C ILE A 60 -3.25 9.93 12.58
N ALA A 61 -4.14 10.18 13.54
CA ALA A 61 -3.83 10.99 14.73
C ALA A 61 -2.79 10.35 15.68
N MET A 62 -2.59 9.03 15.63
CA MET A 62 -1.55 8.32 16.38
C MET A 62 -0.16 8.44 15.76
N MET A 63 -0.08 8.76 14.48
CA MET A 63 1.21 8.91 13.80
C MET A 63 1.99 10.11 14.36
N PRO A 64 3.33 10.05 14.34
CA PRO A 64 4.14 11.18 14.73
C PRO A 64 3.79 12.43 13.92
N LYS A 65 3.76 13.60 14.59
CA LYS A 65 3.57 14.87 13.89
C LYS A 65 4.70 15.07 12.87
N GLY A 66 4.34 15.43 11.65
CA GLY A 66 5.30 15.58 10.56
C GLY A 66 5.61 14.29 9.80
N SER A 67 4.86 13.23 10.04
CA SER A 67 4.95 11.97 9.30
C SER A 67 4.34 12.06 7.90
N TYR A 68 4.55 11.01 7.11
CA TYR A 68 4.11 10.91 5.73
C TYR A 68 3.31 9.62 5.50
N ILE A 69 2.29 9.67 4.63
CA ILE A 69 1.57 8.50 4.13
C ILE A 69 1.91 8.30 2.65
N ILE A 70 2.25 7.06 2.27
CA ILE A 70 2.60 6.68 0.90
C ILE A 70 1.72 5.52 0.48
N VAL A 71 0.85 5.72 -0.52
CA VAL A 71 -0.08 4.70 -1.01
C VAL A 71 0.36 4.22 -2.39
N ILE A 72 0.84 2.98 -2.47
CA ILE A 72 1.29 2.33 -3.71
C ILE A 72 0.44 1.12 -4.10
N SER A 73 -0.61 0.83 -3.34
CA SER A 73 -1.49 -0.31 -3.60
C SER A 73 -2.93 0.11 -3.92
N ARG A 74 -3.69 0.52 -2.91
CA ARG A 74 -5.10 0.91 -3.05
C ARG A 74 -5.45 2.02 -2.07
N GLY A 75 -6.09 3.09 -2.57
CA GLY A 75 -6.50 4.25 -1.75
C GLY A 75 -7.57 3.91 -0.71
N GLU A 76 -8.45 2.99 -1.00
CA GLU A 76 -9.54 2.55 -0.11
C GLU A 76 -9.08 2.01 1.27
N ILE A 77 -7.78 1.79 1.47
CA ILE A 77 -7.21 1.38 2.76
C ILE A 77 -7.12 2.54 3.73
N VAL A 78 -7.00 3.76 3.20
CA VAL A 78 -6.88 5.01 3.96
C VAL A 78 -8.21 5.74 3.93
N ASP A 79 -8.62 6.33 5.05
CA ASP A 79 -9.66 7.33 5.10
C ASP A 79 -9.11 8.62 4.46
N GLU A 80 -9.49 8.86 3.19
CA GLU A 80 -8.95 9.95 2.38
C GLU A 80 -9.33 11.32 2.93
N ASP A 81 -10.54 11.46 3.46
CA ASP A 81 -10.99 12.73 4.07
C ASP A 81 -10.21 13.04 5.34
N ALA A 82 -10.02 12.04 6.21
CA ALA A 82 -9.23 12.21 7.43
C ALA A 82 -7.75 12.51 7.11
N MET A 83 -7.21 11.90 6.05
CA MET A 83 -5.86 12.19 5.57
C MET A 83 -5.76 13.63 5.06
N CYS A 84 -6.73 14.11 4.29
CA CYS A 84 -6.78 15.52 3.85
C CYS A 84 -6.83 16.48 5.03
N ASP A 85 -7.66 16.23 6.04
CA ASP A 85 -7.74 17.05 7.27
C ASP A 85 -6.39 17.08 7.99
N ALA A 86 -5.70 15.94 8.09
CA ALA A 86 -4.39 15.86 8.72
C ALA A 86 -3.29 16.60 7.94
N LEU A 87 -3.37 16.59 6.60
CA LEU A 87 -2.47 17.35 5.72
C LEU A 87 -2.70 18.85 5.82
N GLU A 88 -3.94 19.30 5.84
CA GLU A 88 -4.32 20.72 5.97
C GLU A 88 -3.95 21.28 7.35
N SER A 89 -4.13 20.50 8.41
CA SER A 89 -3.75 20.90 9.77
C SER A 89 -2.23 20.88 10.01
N GLY A 90 -1.45 20.30 9.10
CA GLY A 90 -0.01 20.10 9.26
C GLY A 90 0.36 19.04 10.32
N HIS A 91 -0.56 18.13 10.65
CA HIS A 91 -0.25 16.93 11.41
C HIS A 91 0.59 15.98 10.57
N LEU A 92 0.15 15.68 9.34
CA LEU A 92 0.97 15.03 8.32
C LEU A 92 1.77 16.08 7.54
N ALA A 93 3.05 15.83 7.31
CA ALA A 93 3.91 16.70 6.50
C ALA A 93 3.62 16.55 5.01
N GLY A 94 3.17 15.37 4.56
CA GLY A 94 2.82 15.14 3.18
C GLY A 94 2.27 13.75 2.92
N ALA A 95 1.78 13.54 1.69
CA ALA A 95 1.39 12.24 1.18
C ALA A 95 1.85 12.03 -0.26
N ALA A 96 2.07 10.76 -0.64
CA ALA A 96 2.33 10.36 -2.02
C ALA A 96 1.37 9.23 -2.39
N LEU A 97 0.51 9.46 -3.39
CA LEU A 97 -0.59 8.57 -3.74
C LEU A 97 -0.45 8.16 -5.21
N ASP A 98 -0.18 6.89 -5.46
CA ASP A 98 -0.31 6.29 -6.79
C ASP A 98 -1.72 5.70 -7.01
N ALA A 99 -2.45 5.46 -5.92
CA ALA A 99 -3.83 5.01 -5.94
C ALA A 99 -4.68 5.85 -4.97
N THR A 100 -5.86 6.27 -5.39
CA THR A 100 -6.83 7.05 -4.62
C THR A 100 -8.07 6.21 -4.29
N ALA A 101 -8.89 6.66 -3.35
CA ALA A 101 -10.09 5.92 -2.92
C ALA A 101 -11.09 5.75 -4.07
N VAL A 102 -11.20 6.75 -4.94
CA VAL A 102 -12.02 6.71 -6.15
C VAL A 102 -11.12 6.99 -7.36
N GLU A 103 -11.19 6.15 -8.38
CA GLU A 103 -10.40 6.28 -9.60
C GLU A 103 -11.31 6.22 -10.85
N PRO A 104 -11.18 7.16 -11.80
CA PRO A 104 -10.28 8.32 -11.78
C PRO A 104 -10.59 9.28 -10.63
N LEU A 105 -9.55 9.99 -10.10
CA LEU A 105 -9.73 11.00 -9.06
C LEU A 105 -10.68 12.08 -9.56
N ALA A 106 -11.71 12.40 -8.78
CA ALA A 106 -12.71 13.40 -9.14
C ALA A 106 -12.09 14.80 -9.32
N ASP A 107 -12.62 15.58 -10.26
CA ASP A 107 -12.08 16.91 -10.60
C ASP A 107 -12.16 17.90 -9.42
N ASP A 108 -13.11 17.71 -8.51
CA ASP A 108 -13.32 18.49 -7.30
C ASP A 108 -12.64 17.94 -6.05
N SER A 109 -11.81 16.92 -6.19
CA SER A 109 -11.09 16.35 -5.04
C SER A 109 -10.17 17.37 -4.37
N ARG A 110 -10.22 17.39 -3.04
CA ARG A 110 -9.33 18.20 -2.19
C ARG A 110 -7.85 17.92 -2.46
N LEU A 111 -7.52 16.70 -2.84
CA LEU A 111 -6.14 16.27 -3.10
C LEU A 111 -5.44 17.11 -4.17
N TRP A 112 -6.17 17.65 -5.16
CA TRP A 112 -5.60 18.52 -6.19
C TRP A 112 -5.06 19.86 -5.66
N MET A 113 -5.64 20.32 -4.55
CA MET A 113 -5.33 21.65 -3.98
C MET A 113 -4.28 21.59 -2.87
N LEU A 114 -3.90 20.40 -2.40
CA LEU A 114 -2.94 20.23 -1.31
C LEU A 114 -1.49 20.30 -1.83
N PRO A 115 -0.70 21.32 -1.44
CA PRO A 115 0.66 21.53 -1.97
C PRO A 115 1.67 20.49 -1.47
N ASN A 116 1.31 19.73 -0.44
CA ASN A 116 2.12 18.70 0.19
C ASN A 116 1.71 17.28 -0.23
N VAL A 117 0.99 17.15 -1.37
CA VAL A 117 0.58 15.86 -1.94
C VAL A 117 1.23 15.64 -3.29
N ILE A 118 1.76 14.44 -3.51
CA ILE A 118 2.21 13.95 -4.80
C ILE A 118 1.19 12.94 -5.31
N LEU A 119 0.65 13.17 -6.51
CA LEU A 119 -0.29 12.26 -7.17
C LEU A 119 0.33 11.68 -8.42
N THR A 120 0.19 10.37 -8.63
CA THR A 120 0.51 9.68 -9.87
C THR A 120 -0.68 8.84 -10.33
N PRO A 121 -0.87 8.60 -11.64
CA PRO A 121 -2.12 8.06 -12.18
C PRO A 121 -2.15 6.52 -12.12
N HIS A 122 -1.95 5.90 -10.96
CA HIS A 122 -1.92 4.46 -10.72
C HIS A 122 -0.98 3.73 -11.69
N SER A 123 0.23 4.23 -11.81
CA SER A 123 1.20 3.80 -12.82
C SER A 123 2.54 3.32 -12.24
N SER A 124 2.70 3.24 -10.93
CA SER A 124 3.95 2.86 -10.26
C SER A 124 4.49 1.49 -10.70
N ALA A 125 3.61 0.59 -11.14
CA ALA A 125 4.00 -0.74 -11.63
C ALA A 125 4.09 -0.84 -13.16
N LEU A 126 3.82 0.23 -13.92
CA LEU A 126 3.76 0.16 -15.38
C LEU A 126 5.16 0.36 -15.99
N THR A 127 5.86 -0.73 -16.25
CA THR A 127 7.16 -0.74 -16.95
C THR A 127 7.14 -1.72 -18.12
N PRO A 128 8.00 -1.52 -19.15
CA PRO A 128 8.15 -2.47 -20.25
C PRO A 128 8.46 -3.88 -19.75
N GLU A 129 9.30 -4.00 -18.72
CA GLU A 129 9.68 -5.28 -18.10
C GLU A 129 8.49 -5.97 -17.47
N LEU A 130 7.59 -5.24 -16.80
CA LEU A 130 6.39 -5.82 -16.20
C LEU A 130 5.47 -6.41 -17.27
N TYR A 131 5.27 -5.72 -18.40
CA TYR A 131 4.47 -6.24 -19.51
C TYR A 131 5.07 -7.54 -20.05
N GLU A 132 6.38 -7.60 -20.22
CA GLU A 132 7.05 -8.81 -20.66
C GLU A 132 6.94 -9.96 -19.63
N MET A 133 7.11 -9.67 -18.35
CA MET A 133 6.93 -10.66 -17.28
C MET A 133 5.50 -11.22 -17.25
N ARG A 134 4.49 -10.37 -17.40
CA ARG A 134 3.08 -10.79 -17.48
C ARG A 134 2.83 -11.68 -18.70
N ARG A 135 3.39 -11.33 -19.84
CA ARG A 135 3.30 -12.11 -21.07
C ARG A 135 3.94 -13.49 -20.93
N GLN A 136 5.11 -13.58 -20.28
CA GLN A 136 5.78 -14.84 -20.02
C GLN A 136 5.01 -15.71 -19.03
N ALA A 137 4.50 -15.14 -17.96
CA ALA A 137 3.68 -15.85 -16.98
C ALA A 137 2.41 -16.43 -17.63
N PHE A 138 1.73 -15.65 -18.49
CA PHE A 138 0.57 -16.11 -19.25
C PHE A 138 0.93 -17.28 -20.18
N LYS A 139 2.00 -17.16 -20.97
CA LYS A 139 2.47 -18.23 -21.87
C LYS A 139 2.83 -19.50 -21.09
N SER A 140 3.56 -19.36 -19.99
CA SER A 140 3.92 -20.49 -19.12
C SER A 140 2.67 -21.22 -18.64
N ASN A 141 1.69 -20.50 -18.12
CA ASN A 141 0.45 -21.08 -17.63
C ASN A 141 -0.40 -21.72 -18.76
N LEU A 142 -0.39 -21.15 -19.96
CA LEU A 142 -1.06 -21.76 -21.11
C LEU A 142 -0.43 -23.13 -21.48
N HIS A 143 0.91 -23.24 -21.51
CA HIS A 143 1.60 -24.50 -21.73
C HIS A 143 1.32 -25.52 -20.61
N ARG A 144 1.34 -25.07 -19.35
CA ARG A 144 1.04 -25.91 -18.19
C ARG A 144 -0.38 -26.44 -18.24
N PHE A 145 -1.34 -25.59 -18.59
CA PHE A 145 -2.74 -25.98 -18.76
C PHE A 145 -2.91 -27.03 -19.86
N ALA A 146 -2.29 -26.81 -21.03
CA ALA A 146 -2.34 -27.74 -22.15
C ALA A 146 -1.67 -29.10 -21.82
N ALA A 147 -0.67 -29.10 -20.94
CA ALA A 147 0.01 -30.31 -20.48
C ALA A 147 -0.67 -31.01 -19.30
N GLY A 148 -1.76 -30.45 -18.76
CA GLY A 148 -2.47 -30.98 -17.57
C GLY A 148 -1.66 -30.90 -16.28
N VAL A 149 -0.68 -29.97 -16.19
CA VAL A 149 0.13 -29.77 -14.97
C VAL A 149 -0.36 -28.53 -14.19
N GLU A 150 0.00 -28.45 -12.91
CA GLU A 150 -0.41 -27.38 -12.01
C GLU A 150 -0.02 -26.00 -12.54
N LEU A 151 -0.91 -25.03 -12.44
CA LEU A 151 -0.66 -23.64 -12.82
C LEU A 151 0.21 -22.93 -11.77
N GLN A 152 0.90 -21.88 -12.20
CA GLN A 152 1.66 -20.99 -11.32
C GLN A 152 0.86 -19.74 -10.97
N ASN A 153 1.18 -19.11 -9.84
CA ASN A 153 0.55 -17.89 -9.36
C ASN A 153 -0.98 -18.00 -9.24
N ILE A 154 -1.45 -19.10 -8.64
CA ILE A 154 -2.87 -19.33 -8.41
C ILE A 154 -3.30 -18.44 -7.24
N CYS A 155 -4.31 -17.60 -7.49
CA CYS A 155 -4.91 -16.76 -6.45
C CYS A 155 -5.65 -17.64 -5.43
N ASN A 156 -5.42 -17.39 -4.16
CA ASN A 156 -6.22 -17.96 -3.07
C ASN A 156 -7.53 -17.16 -2.94
N LYS A 157 -8.62 -17.68 -3.51
CA LYS A 157 -9.93 -17.00 -3.52
C LYS A 157 -10.51 -16.75 -2.13
N THR A 158 -10.15 -17.57 -1.15
CA THR A 158 -10.63 -17.41 0.24
C THR A 158 -9.85 -16.30 0.96
N ALA A 159 -8.55 -16.21 0.71
CA ALA A 159 -7.72 -15.15 1.28
C ALA A 159 -7.85 -13.81 0.52
N GLY A 160 -8.35 -13.82 -0.73
CA GLY A 160 -8.55 -12.64 -1.55
C GLY A 160 -7.29 -12.15 -2.29
N PHE A 161 -6.21 -12.94 -2.29
CA PHE A 161 -4.96 -12.62 -3.00
C PHE A 161 -4.20 -13.86 -3.45
#